data_b5bc723181ddf47bc5168225d00e3594
#
_entry.id   b5bc723181ddf47bc5168225d00e3594
#
_cell.length_a   1.000
_cell.length_b   1.000
_cell.length_c   1.000
_cell.angle_alpha   90.00
_cell.angle_beta   90.00
_cell.angle_gamma   90.00
#
_symmetry.space_group_name_H-M   'P 1'
#
loop_
_entity.id
_entity.type
_entity.pdbx_description
1 polymer ?
#
loop_
_entity_poly.entity_id
_entity_poly.type
_entity_poly.pdbx_seq_one_letter_code
_entity_poly.pdbx_strand_id
1 'polypeptide(L)'
;MEELEKVLSNSNNGTIVTSRYFLQPLEKVAKQHGVRAIAVDLSDFQKELKILKELNAGSCVGIVSISPGLLRAAEVIIHSMRGSELMLMTAISDNNSRLLSLLKTSNHIVCDWPSLSVVENTLLKNRSQLMRLPQIICAKNYLSTETINQLKKEIGVID
;
A
#
# COMPACT_ATOMS: atom_id res chain seq x y z
N MET A 1 -7.80 -10.38 -12.15
CA MET A 1 -7.22 -11.34 -13.12
C MET A 1 -7.66 -11.00 -14.55
N GLU A 2 -8.95 -10.84 -14.84
CA GLU A 2 -9.46 -10.47 -16.18
C GLU A 2 -8.85 -9.18 -16.78
N GLU A 3 -8.63 -8.15 -15.98
CA GLU A 3 -7.96 -6.92 -16.44
C GLU A 3 -6.49 -7.15 -16.82
N LEU A 4 -5.79 -8.00 -16.07
CA LEU A 4 -4.41 -8.34 -16.38
C LEU A 4 -4.32 -9.12 -17.70
N GLU A 5 -5.22 -10.08 -17.93
CA GLU A 5 -5.28 -10.85 -19.18
C GLU A 5 -5.55 -9.94 -20.39
N LYS A 6 -6.42 -8.92 -20.24
CA LYS A 6 -6.66 -7.91 -21.29
C LYS A 6 -5.41 -7.07 -21.60
N VAL A 7 -4.66 -6.68 -20.57
CA VAL A 7 -3.42 -5.91 -20.74
C VAL A 7 -2.35 -6.76 -21.43
N LEU A 8 -2.22 -8.02 -21.01
CA LEU A 8 -1.22 -8.95 -21.55
C LEU A 8 -1.53 -9.40 -22.97
N SER A 9 -2.81 -9.54 -23.33
CA SER A 9 -3.21 -9.89 -24.71
C SER A 9 -2.79 -8.84 -25.75
N ASN A 10 -2.57 -7.60 -25.31
CA ASN A 10 -2.14 -6.49 -26.16
C ASN A 10 -0.63 -6.20 -26.08
N SER A 11 0.13 -6.99 -25.32
CA SER A 11 1.55 -6.73 -25.05
C SER A 11 2.40 -7.93 -25.47
N ASN A 12 3.07 -7.87 -26.63
CA ASN A 12 3.89 -8.96 -27.12
C ASN A 12 5.27 -9.11 -26.44
N ASN A 13 5.73 -8.12 -25.65
CA ASN A 13 7.00 -8.16 -24.92
C ASN A 13 6.89 -7.27 -23.68
N GLY A 14 6.48 -7.83 -22.57
CA GLY A 14 6.36 -7.09 -21.32
C GLY A 14 7.04 -7.83 -20.14
N THR A 15 7.29 -7.08 -19.07
CA THR A 15 7.72 -7.65 -17.80
C THR A 15 6.70 -7.25 -16.74
N ILE A 16 6.16 -8.24 -16.04
CA ILE A 16 5.30 -8.02 -14.88
C ILE A 16 6.19 -7.91 -13.65
N VAL A 17 6.09 -6.80 -12.92
CA VAL A 17 6.70 -6.65 -11.62
C VAL A 17 5.62 -6.83 -10.57
N THR A 18 5.83 -7.73 -9.62
CA THR A 18 4.83 -8.05 -8.59
C THR A 18 5.50 -8.31 -7.25
N SER A 19 4.73 -8.21 -6.16
CA SER A 19 5.25 -8.66 -4.87
C SER A 19 5.35 -10.19 -4.84
N ARG A 20 6.26 -10.71 -4.02
CA ARG A 20 6.47 -12.16 -3.84
C ARG A 20 5.17 -12.90 -3.49
N TYR A 21 4.25 -12.25 -2.78
CA TYR A 21 2.96 -12.84 -2.39
C TYR A 21 2.03 -13.15 -3.57
N PHE A 22 2.16 -12.42 -4.67
CA PHE A 22 1.31 -12.59 -5.86
C PHE A 22 2.03 -13.26 -7.02
N LEU A 23 3.30 -13.70 -6.84
CA LEU A 23 4.09 -14.27 -7.92
C LEU A 23 3.46 -15.55 -8.48
N GLN A 24 3.12 -16.52 -7.62
CA GLN A 24 2.60 -17.83 -8.07
C GLN A 24 1.37 -17.75 -8.98
N PRO A 25 0.29 -17.02 -8.61
CA PRO A 25 -0.87 -16.90 -9.49
C PRO A 25 -0.55 -16.15 -10.78
N LEU A 26 0.38 -15.18 -10.74
CA LEU A 26 0.76 -14.38 -11.89
C LEU A 26 1.70 -15.12 -12.86
N GLU A 27 2.59 -15.99 -12.37
CA GLU A 27 3.48 -16.78 -13.23
C GLU A 27 2.75 -17.66 -14.24
N LYS A 28 1.60 -18.22 -13.85
CA LYS A 28 0.80 -19.05 -14.77
C LYS A 28 0.28 -18.21 -15.94
N VAL A 29 -0.26 -17.04 -15.65
CA VAL A 29 -0.79 -16.13 -16.66
C VAL A 29 0.35 -15.55 -17.50
N ALA A 30 1.44 -15.11 -16.88
CA ALA A 30 2.61 -14.59 -17.58
C ALA A 30 3.19 -15.61 -18.59
N LYS A 31 3.32 -16.87 -18.19
CA LYS A 31 3.79 -17.95 -19.07
C LYS A 31 2.87 -18.20 -20.27
N GLN A 32 1.56 -18.11 -20.08
CA GLN A 32 0.57 -18.26 -21.17
C GLN A 32 0.71 -17.17 -22.23
N HIS A 33 1.12 -15.96 -21.83
CA HIS A 33 1.30 -14.81 -22.72
C HIS A 33 2.76 -14.56 -23.12
N GLY A 34 3.70 -15.45 -22.78
CA GLY A 34 5.12 -15.27 -23.09
C GLY A 34 5.78 -14.08 -22.38
N VAL A 35 5.21 -13.63 -21.28
CA VAL A 35 5.65 -12.47 -20.51
C VAL A 35 6.43 -12.91 -19.28
N ARG A 36 7.53 -12.21 -18.96
CA ARG A 36 8.34 -12.48 -17.77
C ARG A 36 7.68 -11.88 -16.51
N ALA A 37 7.65 -12.63 -15.41
CA ALA A 37 7.25 -12.13 -14.10
C ALA A 37 8.47 -12.01 -13.17
N ILE A 38 8.64 -10.86 -12.52
CA ILE A 38 9.71 -10.57 -11.56
C ILE A 38 9.07 -10.30 -10.21
N ALA A 39 9.49 -11.05 -9.19
CA ALA A 39 9.08 -10.80 -7.81
C ALA A 39 9.97 -9.74 -7.16
N VAL A 40 9.35 -8.81 -6.47
CA VAL A 40 10.03 -7.83 -5.62
C VAL A 40 9.60 -7.97 -4.18
N ASP A 41 10.52 -7.78 -3.26
CA ASP A 41 10.23 -7.75 -1.84
C ASP A 41 9.78 -6.34 -1.44
N LEU A 42 8.57 -6.25 -0.86
CA LEU A 42 8.07 -5.03 -0.25
C LEU A 42 8.67 -4.94 1.15
N SER A 43 9.78 -4.26 1.30
CA SER A 43 10.60 -4.44 2.49
C SER A 43 10.79 -3.21 3.37
N ASP A 44 10.34 -2.03 3.00
CA ASP A 44 10.75 -0.84 3.75
C ASP A 44 9.64 -0.10 4.50
N PHE A 45 8.84 -0.84 5.27
CA PHE A 45 7.89 -0.27 6.24
C PHE A 45 8.44 -0.19 7.67
N GLN A 46 9.75 -0.38 7.86
CA GLN A 46 10.35 -0.46 9.20
C GLN A 46 10.13 0.81 10.04
N LYS A 47 10.16 1.97 9.41
CA LYS A 47 9.93 3.26 10.08
C LYS A 47 8.49 3.40 10.55
N GLU A 48 7.55 3.11 9.66
CA GLU A 48 6.12 3.16 9.93
C GLU A 48 5.73 2.12 10.99
N LEU A 49 6.23 0.89 10.86
CA LEU A 49 6.01 -0.17 11.83
C LEU A 49 6.59 0.17 13.21
N LYS A 50 7.75 0.85 13.28
CA LYS A 50 8.32 1.30 14.54
C LYS A 50 7.40 2.31 15.23
N ILE A 51 6.89 3.30 14.48
CA ILE A 51 5.93 4.27 15.02
C ILE A 51 4.67 3.55 15.55
N LEU A 52 4.12 2.61 14.78
CA LEU A 52 2.94 1.84 15.17
C LEU A 52 3.16 0.97 16.40
N LYS A 53 4.39 0.46 16.60
CA LYS A 53 4.76 -0.28 17.81
C LYS A 53 4.72 0.57 19.08
N GLU A 54 5.01 1.84 18.97
CA GLU A 54 5.10 2.79 20.09
C GLU A 54 3.76 3.47 20.42
N LEU A 55 2.70 3.22 19.65
CA LEU A 55 1.38 3.79 19.92
C LEU A 55 0.76 3.22 21.19
N ASN A 56 0.00 4.06 21.89
CA ASN A 56 -0.76 3.62 23.06
C ASN A 56 -1.84 2.61 22.68
N ALA A 57 -2.10 1.65 23.57
CA ALA A 57 -3.23 0.72 23.42
C ALA A 57 -4.54 1.52 23.33
N GLY A 58 -5.48 1.07 22.50
CA GLY A 58 -6.72 1.77 22.22
C GLY A 58 -6.60 2.87 21.15
N SER A 59 -5.40 3.13 20.61
CA SER A 59 -5.24 4.08 19.51
C SER A 59 -5.98 3.61 18.27
N CYS A 60 -6.72 4.53 17.63
CA CYS A 60 -7.39 4.26 16.37
C CYS A 60 -6.45 4.64 15.20
N VAL A 61 -6.13 3.66 14.37
CA VAL A 61 -5.24 3.80 13.20
C VAL A 61 -6.05 3.58 11.94
N GLY A 62 -6.07 4.60 11.09
CA GLY A 62 -6.62 4.51 9.74
C GLY A 62 -5.53 4.14 8.74
N ILE A 63 -5.80 3.19 7.86
CA ILE A 63 -4.90 2.80 6.78
C ILE A 63 -5.54 3.18 5.45
N VAL A 64 -4.85 3.97 4.64
CA VAL A 64 -5.34 4.45 3.34
C VAL A 64 -4.37 4.05 2.24
N SER A 65 -4.87 3.42 1.19
CA SER A 65 -4.05 3.02 0.04
C SER A 65 -4.88 3.05 -1.25
N ILE A 66 -4.21 3.20 -2.39
CA ILE A 66 -4.81 2.96 -3.71
C ILE A 66 -5.00 1.45 -3.98
N SER A 67 -4.31 0.57 -3.23
CA SER A 67 -4.27 -0.87 -3.46
C SER A 67 -5.01 -1.66 -2.38
N PRO A 68 -6.08 -2.40 -2.74
CA PRO A 68 -6.74 -3.32 -1.80
C PRO A 68 -5.80 -4.41 -1.26
N GLY A 69 -4.81 -4.82 -2.06
CA GLY A 69 -3.80 -5.80 -1.66
C GLY A 69 -2.89 -5.29 -0.57
N LEU A 70 -2.42 -4.02 -0.69
CA LEU A 70 -1.61 -3.37 0.34
C LEU A 70 -2.39 -3.16 1.64
N LEU A 71 -3.67 -2.79 1.56
CA LEU A 71 -4.52 -2.66 2.75
C LEU A 71 -4.59 -3.96 3.53
N ARG A 72 -4.88 -5.08 2.85
CA ARG A 72 -4.92 -6.41 3.49
C ARG A 72 -3.58 -6.83 4.09
N ALA A 73 -2.48 -6.59 3.38
CA ALA A 73 -1.15 -6.90 3.88
C ALA A 73 -0.83 -6.08 5.15
N ALA A 74 -1.13 -4.77 5.14
CA ALA A 74 -0.94 -3.89 6.28
C ALA A 74 -1.78 -4.33 7.49
N GLU A 75 -3.05 -4.68 7.29
CA GLU A 75 -3.92 -5.22 8.36
C GLU A 75 -3.31 -6.46 9.00
N VAL A 76 -2.87 -7.44 8.19
CA VAL A 76 -2.26 -8.68 8.69
C VAL A 76 -0.99 -8.39 9.48
N ILE A 77 -0.10 -7.54 8.96
CA ILE A 77 1.17 -7.19 9.61
C ILE A 77 0.92 -6.48 10.94
N ILE A 78 0.05 -5.46 10.97
CA ILE A 78 -0.23 -4.70 12.19
C ILE A 78 -0.93 -5.59 13.21
N HIS A 79 -1.87 -6.42 12.78
CA HIS A 79 -2.57 -7.35 13.65
C HIS A 79 -1.64 -8.41 14.26
N SER A 80 -0.69 -8.93 13.47
CA SER A 80 0.32 -9.87 13.99
C SER A 80 1.27 -9.24 14.99
N MET A 81 1.49 -7.92 14.89
CA MET A 81 2.44 -7.17 15.73
C MET A 81 1.82 -6.67 17.04
N ARG A 82 0.58 -6.18 17.01
CA ARG A 82 -0.09 -5.50 18.12
C ARG A 82 -1.43 -6.13 18.50
N GLY A 83 -1.88 -7.16 17.76
CA GLY A 83 -3.13 -7.86 18.03
C GLY A 83 -4.34 -6.91 18.03
N SER A 84 -5.17 -7.04 19.07
CA SER A 84 -6.36 -6.20 19.28
C SER A 84 -6.08 -4.90 20.05
N GLU A 85 -4.82 -4.59 20.36
CA GLU A 85 -4.48 -3.36 21.11
C GLU A 85 -4.72 -2.08 20.29
N LEU A 86 -4.68 -2.16 18.97
CA LEU A 86 -4.96 -1.05 18.07
C LEU A 86 -6.32 -1.26 17.37
N MET A 87 -7.09 -0.19 17.26
CA MET A 87 -8.32 -0.18 16.47
C MET A 87 -7.97 0.18 15.04
N LEU A 88 -8.08 -0.79 14.12
CA LEU A 88 -7.74 -0.57 12.70
C LEU A 88 -8.99 -0.25 11.88
N MET A 89 -8.87 0.75 11.03
CA MET A 89 -9.85 1.09 9.98
C MET A 89 -9.12 1.22 8.65
N THR A 90 -9.73 0.73 7.56
CA THR A 90 -9.13 0.79 6.23
C THR A 90 -10.02 1.50 5.23
N ALA A 91 -9.43 2.22 4.30
CA ALA A 91 -10.12 2.84 3.18
C ALA A 91 -9.26 2.81 1.92
N ILE A 92 -9.88 2.52 0.77
CA ILE A 92 -9.31 2.84 -0.53
C ILE A 92 -9.40 4.36 -0.73
N SER A 93 -8.34 4.96 -1.27
CA SER A 93 -8.21 6.41 -1.37
C SER A 93 -9.28 7.09 -2.23
N ASP A 94 -9.91 6.39 -3.17
CA ASP A 94 -10.99 6.89 -4.02
C ASP A 94 -12.38 6.81 -3.36
N ASN A 95 -12.52 6.10 -2.23
CA ASN A 95 -13.76 6.02 -1.48
C ASN A 95 -13.88 7.20 -0.50
N ASN A 96 -14.33 8.34 -1.01
CA ASN A 96 -14.40 9.60 -0.25
C ASN A 96 -15.22 9.50 1.05
N SER A 97 -16.35 8.79 1.07
CA SER A 97 -17.21 8.67 2.25
C SER A 97 -16.51 7.89 3.36
N ARG A 98 -15.89 6.76 3.01
CA ARG A 98 -15.16 5.92 3.94
C ARG A 98 -13.88 6.60 4.43
N LEU A 99 -13.18 7.30 3.54
CA LEU A 99 -12.00 8.10 3.88
C LEU A 99 -12.36 9.19 4.89
N LEU A 100 -13.42 9.96 4.66
CA LEU A 100 -13.86 11.00 5.60
C LEU A 100 -14.23 10.42 6.97
N SER A 101 -14.96 9.31 7.00
CA SER A 101 -15.30 8.60 8.25
C SER A 101 -14.03 8.19 9.02
N LEU A 102 -13.08 7.61 8.31
CA LEU A 102 -11.79 7.19 8.85
C LEU A 102 -11.00 8.38 9.41
N LEU A 103 -10.94 9.50 8.69
CA LEU A 103 -10.24 10.72 9.13
C LEU A 103 -10.88 11.34 10.38
N LYS A 104 -12.21 11.23 10.55
CA LYS A 104 -12.91 11.71 11.76
C LYS A 104 -12.63 10.89 13.00
N THR A 105 -12.39 9.58 12.81
CA THR A 105 -12.29 8.62 13.91
C THR A 105 -10.85 8.35 14.33
N SER A 106 -9.91 8.35 13.38
CA SER A 106 -8.54 7.89 13.63
C SER A 106 -7.68 8.95 14.34
N ASN A 107 -6.77 8.47 15.20
CA ASN A 107 -5.70 9.27 15.79
C ASN A 107 -4.51 9.42 14.84
N HIS A 108 -4.24 8.35 14.11
CA HIS A 108 -3.11 8.21 13.20
C HIS A 108 -3.61 7.69 11.86
N ILE A 109 -3.07 8.23 10.76
CA ILE A 109 -3.33 7.77 9.41
C ILE A 109 -2.03 7.27 8.82
N VAL A 110 -2.00 6.00 8.45
CA VAL A 110 -0.93 5.43 7.64
C VAL A 110 -1.39 5.41 6.20
N CYS A 111 -0.65 6.05 5.32
CA CYS A 111 -0.99 6.04 3.90
C CYS A 111 0.22 5.78 3.03
N ASP A 112 -0.04 5.27 1.83
CA ASP A 112 0.94 5.20 0.77
C ASP A 112 1.16 6.57 0.10
N TRP A 113 2.30 6.74 -0.54
CA TRP A 113 2.64 7.99 -1.21
C TRP A 113 1.59 8.44 -2.24
N PRO A 114 1.05 7.55 -3.12
CA PRO A 114 -0.01 7.93 -4.05
C PRO A 114 -1.29 8.43 -3.38
N SER A 115 -1.61 7.95 -2.18
CA SER A 115 -2.82 8.36 -1.44
C SER A 115 -2.63 9.64 -0.63
N LEU A 116 -1.40 10.10 -0.40
CA LEU A 116 -1.10 11.22 0.50
C LEU A 116 -1.86 12.49 0.10
N SER A 117 -1.80 12.87 -1.17
CA SER A 117 -2.46 14.08 -1.66
C SER A 117 -3.98 14.04 -1.47
N VAL A 118 -4.60 12.86 -1.64
CA VAL A 118 -6.04 12.68 -1.43
C VAL A 118 -6.38 12.81 0.06
N VAL A 119 -5.58 12.21 0.94
CA VAL A 119 -5.73 12.32 2.40
C VAL A 119 -5.63 13.78 2.85
N GLU A 120 -4.58 14.49 2.45
CA GLU A 120 -4.34 15.90 2.80
C GLU A 120 -5.46 16.81 2.28
N ASN A 121 -5.85 16.66 1.02
CA ASN A 121 -6.94 17.45 0.43
C ASN A 121 -8.28 17.19 1.13
N THR A 122 -8.56 15.95 1.52
CA THR A 122 -9.78 15.60 2.24
C THR A 122 -9.76 16.19 3.65
N LEU A 123 -8.62 16.18 4.33
CA LEU A 123 -8.44 16.86 5.63
C LEU A 123 -8.66 18.35 5.53
N LEU A 124 -8.06 19.02 4.55
CA LEU A 124 -8.19 20.45 4.33
C LEU A 124 -9.65 20.86 4.06
N LYS A 125 -10.32 20.16 3.14
CA LYS A 125 -11.73 20.43 2.77
C LYS A 125 -12.70 20.24 3.93
N ASN A 126 -12.40 19.33 4.86
CA ASN A 126 -13.30 18.98 5.95
C ASN A 126 -12.78 19.42 7.33
N ARG A 127 -11.81 20.33 7.38
CA ARG A 127 -11.14 20.76 8.60
C ARG A 127 -12.11 21.17 9.71
N SER A 128 -13.18 21.88 9.37
CA SER A 128 -14.20 22.35 10.31
C SER A 128 -15.07 21.24 10.91
N GLN A 129 -15.09 20.06 10.27
CA GLN A 129 -15.85 18.89 10.73
C GLN A 129 -15.03 17.95 11.59
N LEU A 130 -13.71 18.20 11.74
CA LEU A 130 -12.79 17.36 12.47
C LEU A 130 -12.61 17.92 13.89
N MET A 131 -12.90 17.11 14.90
CA MET A 131 -12.65 17.47 16.30
C MET A 131 -11.15 17.58 16.61
N ARG A 132 -10.35 16.77 15.90
CA ARG A 132 -8.88 16.74 15.99
C ARG A 132 -8.28 16.40 14.62
N LEU A 133 -7.03 16.80 14.41
CA LEU A 133 -6.26 16.34 13.24
C LEU A 133 -5.56 15.04 13.57
N PRO A 134 -5.71 13.99 12.73
CA PRO A 134 -4.89 12.81 12.85
C PRO A 134 -3.44 13.10 12.48
N GLN A 135 -2.51 12.39 13.09
CA GLN A 135 -1.12 12.37 12.64
C GLN A 135 -0.99 11.53 11.37
N ILE A 136 -0.40 12.11 10.32
CA ILE A 136 -0.18 11.38 9.06
C ILE A 136 1.21 10.72 9.08
N ILE A 137 1.24 9.43 8.79
CA ILE A 137 2.44 8.60 8.62
C ILE A 137 2.41 8.12 7.16
N CYS A 138 3.28 8.67 6.32
CA CYS A 138 3.30 8.33 4.90
C CYS A 138 4.45 7.39 4.59
N ALA A 139 4.12 6.21 4.07
CA ALA A 139 5.09 5.27 3.51
C ALA A 139 5.49 5.74 2.11
N LYS A 140 6.69 6.32 2.00
CA LYS A 140 7.19 6.92 0.76
C LYS A 140 7.79 5.89 -0.19
N ASN A 141 8.41 4.86 0.33
CA ASN A 141 9.13 3.85 -0.45
C ASN A 141 8.62 2.46 -0.10
N TYR A 142 8.16 1.72 -1.12
CA TYR A 142 7.76 0.32 -0.98
C TYR A 142 8.90 -0.65 -1.23
N LEU A 143 9.94 -0.19 -1.92
CA LEU A 143 11.08 -1.00 -2.34
C LEU A 143 12.35 -0.40 -1.73
N SER A 144 13.23 -1.28 -1.25
CA SER A 144 14.57 -0.86 -0.84
C SER A 144 15.38 -0.40 -2.06
N THR A 145 16.41 0.40 -1.82
CA THR A 145 17.34 0.82 -2.89
C THR A 145 17.98 -0.39 -3.57
N GLU A 146 18.29 -1.43 -2.80
CA GLU A 146 18.86 -2.68 -3.30
C GLU A 146 17.89 -3.39 -4.25
N THR A 147 16.61 -3.48 -3.86
CA THR A 147 15.56 -4.07 -4.69
C THR A 147 15.37 -3.29 -6.00
N ILE A 148 15.38 -1.96 -5.93
CA ILE A 148 15.29 -1.10 -7.11
C ILE A 148 16.48 -1.33 -8.05
N ASN A 149 17.70 -1.37 -7.51
CA ASN A 149 18.90 -1.60 -8.30
C ASN A 149 18.93 -3.00 -8.93
N GLN A 150 18.48 -4.02 -8.19
CA GLN A 150 18.33 -5.37 -8.74
C GLN A 150 17.30 -5.37 -9.86
N LEU A 151 16.14 -4.74 -9.67
CA LEU A 151 15.09 -4.67 -10.68
C LEU A 151 15.57 -3.95 -11.94
N LYS A 152 16.28 -2.83 -11.81
CA LYS A 152 16.87 -2.11 -12.96
C LYS A 152 17.79 -3.03 -13.76
N LYS A 153 18.68 -3.79 -13.11
CA LYS A 153 19.56 -4.76 -13.76
C LYS A 153 18.78 -5.86 -14.48
N GLU A 154 17.73 -6.37 -13.85
CA GLU A 154 16.94 -7.45 -14.43
C GLU A 154 16.08 -7.00 -15.63
N ILE A 155 15.63 -5.75 -15.64
CA ILE A 155 14.85 -5.17 -16.74
C ILE A 155 15.78 -4.65 -17.86
N GLY A 156 17.08 -4.50 -17.58
CA GLY A 156 18.05 -3.97 -18.54
C GLY A 156 18.01 -2.44 -18.66
N VAL A 157 17.50 -1.74 -17.64
CA VAL A 157 17.60 -0.29 -17.54
C VAL A 157 19.00 0.05 -17.00
N ILE A 158 19.87 0.52 -17.89
CA ILE A 158 21.19 1.05 -17.54
C ILE A 158 21.00 2.54 -17.26
N ASP A 159 21.50 3.01 -16.09
CA ASP A 159 21.58 4.46 -15.79
C ASP A 159 22.61 5.13 -16.66
#